data_df186192f9820ff62f924c5ef8eae9b9
#
_entry.id   df186192f9820ff62f924c5ef8eae9b9
#
_cell.length_a   1.000
_cell.length_b   1.000
_cell.length_c   1.000
_cell.angle_alpha   90.00
_cell.angle_beta   90.00
_cell.angle_gamma   90.00
#
_symmetry.space_group_name_H-M   'P 1'
#
loop_
_entity.id
_entity.type
_entity.pdbx_description
1 polymer ?
#
loop_
_entity_poly.entity_id
_entity_poly.type
_entity_poly.pdbx_seq_one_letter_code
_entity_poly.pdbx_strand_id
1 'polypeptide(L)'
;PIGHFIRATRIDELPQLLNIIRGDMSFVGPRPERPEIIREYCEDMPEFNFRTRVKAGLTGFAQVYGKYNTTPYDKLKLDLFYIENYSFWMDLKLILMTVKTVLKKDATEGVAEGQVTAQKEDSGQDQESVEEIVKEIVRK
;
A
#
# COMPACT_ATOMS: atom_id res chain seq x y z
N PRO A 1 -4.71 21.95 12.35
CA PRO A 1 -3.54 22.78 12.33
C PRO A 1 -2.24 22.01 12.26
N ILE A 2 -1.56 21.73 13.38
CA ILE A 2 -0.23 21.06 13.34
C ILE A 2 -0.31 19.65 12.75
N GLY A 3 -1.30 18.86 13.11
CA GLY A 3 -1.48 17.50 12.60
C GLY A 3 -1.75 17.46 11.09
N HIS A 4 -2.46 18.44 10.56
CA HIS A 4 -2.71 18.55 9.11
C HIS A 4 -1.41 18.93 8.37
N PHE A 5 -0.65 19.87 8.91
CA PHE A 5 0.64 20.26 8.35
C PHE A 5 1.63 19.11 8.32
N ILE A 6 1.74 18.34 9.41
CA ILE A 6 2.62 17.16 9.50
C ILE A 6 2.25 16.11 8.45
N ARG A 7 0.96 15.84 8.24
CA ARG A 7 0.49 14.91 7.21
C ARG A 7 0.69 15.43 5.80
N ALA A 8 0.47 16.71 5.58
CA ALA A 8 0.67 17.34 4.27
C ALA A 8 2.14 17.31 3.85
N THR A 9 3.05 17.51 4.79
CA THR A 9 4.50 17.48 4.55
C THR A 9 5.12 16.08 4.68
N ARG A 10 4.31 15.06 5.01
CA ARG A 10 4.76 13.67 5.24
C ARG A 10 5.89 13.53 6.26
N ILE A 11 6.00 14.45 7.17
CA ILE A 11 6.97 14.40 8.30
C ILE A 11 6.71 13.19 9.19
N ASP A 12 5.47 12.71 9.25
CA ASP A 12 5.07 11.49 9.94
C ASP A 12 5.70 10.21 9.37
N GLU A 13 6.23 10.25 8.15
CA GLU A 13 6.95 9.14 7.54
C GLU A 13 8.46 9.14 7.87
N LEU A 14 9.02 10.23 8.41
CA LEU A 14 10.44 10.31 8.78
C LEU A 14 10.90 9.23 9.76
N PRO A 15 10.14 8.85 10.81
CA PRO A 15 10.52 7.75 11.70
C PRO A 15 10.66 6.42 10.96
N GLN A 16 9.87 6.18 9.91
CA GLN A 16 9.96 4.99 9.07
C GLN A 16 11.26 4.97 8.26
N LEU A 17 11.74 6.11 7.77
CA LEU A 17 13.04 6.22 7.12
C LEU A 17 14.18 5.85 8.06
N LEU A 18 14.12 6.25 9.33
CA LEU A 18 15.08 5.83 10.35
C LEU A 18 15.08 4.32 10.56
N ASN A 19 13.92 3.69 10.55
CA ASN A 19 13.79 2.24 10.63
C ASN A 19 14.39 1.54 9.40
N ILE A 20 14.29 2.13 8.23
CA ILE A 20 14.94 1.61 7.01
C ILE A 20 16.46 1.68 7.15
N ILE A 21 17.00 2.81 7.61
CA ILE A 21 18.45 2.98 7.82
C ILE A 21 18.98 1.99 8.86
N ARG A 22 18.21 1.71 9.91
CA ARG A 22 18.56 0.70 10.93
C ARG A 22 18.43 -0.73 10.45
N GLY A 23 17.76 -0.95 9.31
CA GLY A 23 17.51 -2.29 8.77
C GLY A 23 16.28 -2.99 9.32
N ASP A 24 15.45 -2.31 10.11
CA ASP A 24 14.19 -2.84 10.65
C ASP A 24 13.06 -2.83 9.63
N MET A 25 13.13 -1.94 8.65
CA MET A 25 12.19 -1.83 7.53
C MET A 25 12.92 -1.81 6.19
N SER A 26 12.17 -2.06 5.13
CA SER A 26 12.61 -1.91 3.74
C SER A 26 11.86 -0.75 3.06
N PHE A 27 12.35 -0.29 1.91
CA PHE A 27 11.58 0.63 1.06
C PHE A 27 10.33 -0.04 0.50
N VAL A 28 10.46 -1.30 0.10
CA VAL A 28 9.36 -2.07 -0.49
C VAL A 28 9.09 -3.31 0.36
N GLY A 29 7.84 -3.54 0.66
CA GLY A 29 7.38 -4.70 1.44
C GLY A 29 5.94 -4.52 1.89
N PRO A 30 5.37 -5.53 2.56
CA PRO A 30 4.04 -5.42 3.15
C PRO A 30 3.97 -4.26 4.14
N ARG A 31 2.89 -3.50 4.11
CA ARG A 31 2.70 -2.39 5.04
C ARG A 31 2.65 -2.90 6.48
N PRO A 32 3.37 -2.28 7.42
CA PRO A 32 3.28 -2.64 8.82
C PRO A 32 1.87 -2.35 9.35
N GLU A 33 1.31 -3.30 10.06
CA GLU A 33 0.02 -3.19 10.74
C GLU A 33 0.23 -3.19 12.25
N ARG A 34 -0.75 -2.68 12.98
CA ARG A 34 -0.73 -2.71 14.44
C ARG A 34 -0.84 -4.15 14.94
N PRO A 35 -0.10 -4.52 16.03
CA PRO A 35 -0.14 -5.88 16.55
C PRO A 35 -1.54 -6.39 16.89
N GLU A 36 -2.42 -5.50 17.35
CA GLU A 36 -3.81 -5.83 17.69
C GLU A 36 -4.59 -6.27 16.43
N ILE A 37 -4.42 -5.53 15.33
CA ILE A 37 -5.06 -5.83 14.04
C ILE A 37 -4.53 -7.13 13.47
N ILE A 38 -3.22 -7.38 13.59
CA ILE A 38 -2.62 -8.64 13.13
C ILE A 38 -3.20 -9.82 13.89
N ARG A 39 -3.37 -9.72 15.20
CA ARG A 39 -3.98 -10.79 16.02
C ARG A 39 -5.40 -11.07 15.59
N GLU A 40 -6.22 -10.03 15.42
CA GLU A 40 -7.60 -10.14 14.96
C GLU A 40 -7.69 -10.85 13.60
N TYR A 41 -6.87 -10.43 12.64
CA TYR A 41 -6.87 -11.07 11.32
C TYR A 41 -6.31 -12.50 11.34
N CYS A 42 -5.35 -12.81 12.21
CA CYS A 42 -4.82 -14.16 12.34
C CYS A 42 -5.81 -15.15 12.98
N GLU A 43 -6.81 -14.68 13.73
CA GLU A 43 -7.89 -15.54 14.26
C GLU A 43 -8.74 -16.10 13.11
N ASP A 44 -9.07 -15.27 12.13
CA ASP A 44 -9.87 -15.66 10.96
C ASP A 44 -9.03 -16.23 9.82
N MET A 45 -7.82 -15.73 9.67
CA MET A 45 -6.89 -16.05 8.58
C MET A 45 -5.47 -16.27 9.15
N PRO A 46 -5.12 -17.46 9.61
CA PRO A 46 -3.78 -17.73 10.15
C PRO A 46 -2.65 -17.41 9.15
N GLU A 47 -2.94 -17.49 7.86
CA GLU A 47 -2.00 -17.17 6.78
C GLU A 47 -1.59 -15.69 6.76
N PHE A 48 -2.34 -14.82 7.41
CA PHE A 48 -2.02 -13.39 7.50
C PHE A 48 -0.63 -13.15 8.13
N ASN A 49 -0.18 -14.05 9.00
CA ASN A 49 1.13 -13.99 9.61
C ASN A 49 2.28 -14.23 8.62
N PHE A 50 2.05 -14.81 7.45
CA PHE A 50 3.09 -14.98 6.43
C PHE A 50 3.65 -13.66 5.90
N ARG A 51 2.93 -12.56 6.05
CA ARG A 51 3.42 -11.22 5.73
C ARG A 51 4.68 -10.82 6.52
N THR A 52 4.89 -11.40 7.68
CA THR A 52 6.04 -11.13 8.55
C THR A 52 7.33 -11.85 8.11
N ARG A 53 7.28 -12.68 7.09
CA ARG A 53 8.46 -13.38 6.55
C ARG A 53 9.45 -12.44 5.87
N VAL A 54 9.00 -11.28 5.43
CA VAL A 54 9.84 -10.22 4.87
C VAL A 54 9.71 -8.96 5.71
N LYS A 55 10.68 -8.06 5.60
CA LYS A 55 10.61 -6.78 6.30
C LYS A 55 9.41 -5.96 5.82
N ALA A 56 8.78 -5.26 6.75
CA ALA A 56 7.76 -4.29 6.41
C ALA A 56 8.32 -3.19 5.52
N GLY A 57 7.53 -2.72 4.56
CA GLY A 57 7.93 -1.71 3.60
C GLY A 57 7.29 -0.34 3.83
N LEU A 58 7.97 0.70 3.42
CA LEU A 58 7.40 2.05 3.32
C LEU A 58 6.31 2.10 2.25
N THR A 59 6.56 1.46 1.12
CA THR A 59 5.58 1.16 0.07
C THR A 59 5.52 -0.33 -0.20
N GLY A 60 4.49 -0.79 -0.87
CA GLY A 60 4.34 -2.20 -1.18
C GLY A 60 3.35 -2.48 -2.30
N PHE A 61 3.36 -3.72 -2.75
CA PHE A 61 2.53 -4.18 -3.86
C PHE A 61 1.04 -3.96 -3.60
N ALA A 62 0.57 -4.30 -2.41
CA ALA A 62 -0.83 -4.09 -2.03
C ALA A 62 -1.20 -2.59 -1.93
N GLN A 63 -0.26 -1.71 -1.63
CA GLN A 63 -0.50 -0.27 -1.58
C GLN A 63 -0.60 0.35 -2.98
N VAL A 64 0.21 -0.13 -3.93
CA VAL A 64 0.26 0.38 -5.29
C VAL A 64 -0.90 -0.15 -6.13
N TYR A 65 -1.19 -1.43 -6.02
CA TYR A 65 -2.21 -2.11 -6.83
C TYR A 65 -3.53 -2.34 -6.10
N GLY A 66 -3.56 -2.27 -4.76
CA GLY A 66 -4.78 -2.34 -3.99
C GLY A 66 -5.64 -1.09 -4.19
N LYS A 67 -6.97 -1.28 -4.24
CA LYS A 67 -7.95 -0.20 -4.28
C LYS A 67 -8.40 0.18 -2.86
N TYR A 68 -9.06 1.30 -2.72
CA TYR A 68 -9.55 1.78 -1.42
C TYR A 68 -10.48 0.79 -0.71
N ASN A 69 -11.25 0.02 -1.48
CA ASN A 69 -12.18 -0.99 -1.00
C ASN A 69 -11.58 -2.41 -0.95
N THR A 70 -10.26 -2.56 -1.08
CA THR A 70 -9.59 -3.86 -1.00
C THR A 70 -9.81 -4.49 0.37
N THR A 71 -10.33 -5.73 0.37
CA THR A 71 -10.57 -6.48 1.61
C THR A 71 -9.25 -6.92 2.26
N PRO A 72 -9.21 -7.21 3.58
CA PRO A 72 -8.01 -7.76 4.22
C PRO A 72 -7.49 -9.04 3.57
N TYR A 73 -8.38 -9.88 3.08
CA TYR A 73 -8.03 -11.12 2.36
C TYR A 73 -7.35 -10.83 1.01
N ASP A 74 -7.89 -9.89 0.23
CA ASP A 74 -7.30 -9.50 -1.04
C ASP A 74 -5.96 -8.79 -0.85
N LYS A 75 -5.85 -7.97 0.17
CA LYS A 75 -4.59 -7.35 0.57
C LYS A 75 -3.53 -8.39 0.93
N LEU A 76 -3.92 -9.42 1.66
CA LEU A 76 -3.04 -10.54 1.97
C LEU A 76 -2.57 -11.27 0.71
N LYS A 77 -3.46 -11.53 -0.26
CA LYS A 77 -3.08 -12.15 -1.54
C LYS A 77 -2.05 -11.31 -2.30
N LEU A 78 -2.23 -10.00 -2.36
CA LEU A 78 -1.27 -9.09 -3.01
C LEU A 78 0.09 -9.08 -2.30
N ASP A 79 0.10 -9.06 -0.98
CA ASP A 79 1.33 -9.14 -0.19
C ASP A 79 2.04 -10.49 -0.35
N LEU A 80 1.31 -11.60 -0.37
CA LEU A 80 1.87 -12.93 -0.60
C LEU A 80 2.42 -13.07 -2.02
N PHE A 81 1.72 -12.53 -3.02
CA PHE A 81 2.23 -12.48 -4.38
C PHE A 81 3.58 -11.75 -4.47
N TYR A 82 3.70 -10.62 -3.79
CA TYR A 82 4.96 -9.90 -3.71
C TYR A 82 6.07 -10.74 -3.05
N ILE A 83 5.77 -11.38 -1.92
CA ILE A 83 6.74 -12.21 -1.18
C ILE A 83 7.26 -13.36 -2.02
N GLU A 84 6.39 -13.97 -2.83
CA GLU A 84 6.76 -15.08 -3.71
C GLU A 84 7.56 -14.66 -4.94
N ASN A 85 7.37 -13.44 -5.41
CA ASN A 85 7.90 -12.96 -6.69
C ASN A 85 8.78 -11.72 -6.58
N TYR A 86 9.15 -11.30 -5.37
CA TYR A 86 9.94 -10.07 -5.22
C TYR A 86 11.27 -10.15 -5.97
N SER A 87 11.63 -9.03 -6.58
CA SER A 87 12.90 -8.86 -7.29
C SER A 87 13.31 -7.39 -7.25
N PHE A 88 14.58 -7.13 -7.52
CA PHE A 88 15.08 -5.76 -7.62
C PHE A 88 14.27 -4.90 -8.61
N TRP A 89 13.92 -5.47 -9.77
CA TRP A 89 13.14 -4.76 -10.79
C TRP A 89 11.71 -4.48 -10.35
N MET A 90 11.09 -5.42 -9.65
CA MET A 90 9.76 -5.21 -9.07
C MET A 90 9.80 -4.10 -8.02
N ASP A 91 10.78 -4.11 -7.13
CA ASP A 91 10.95 -3.08 -6.10
C ASP A 91 11.16 -1.70 -6.74
N LEU A 92 12.02 -1.60 -7.74
CA LEU A 92 12.26 -0.35 -8.47
C LEU A 92 10.97 0.16 -9.14
N LYS A 93 10.21 -0.73 -9.77
CA LYS A 93 8.91 -0.39 -10.38
C LYS A 93 7.92 0.15 -9.35
N LEU A 94 7.80 -0.51 -8.21
CA LEU A 94 6.90 -0.09 -7.14
C LEU A 94 7.30 1.27 -6.55
N ILE A 95 8.58 1.51 -6.36
CA ILE A 95 9.10 2.82 -5.91
C ILE A 95 8.74 3.92 -6.92
N LEU A 96 9.01 3.70 -8.21
CA LEU A 96 8.69 4.68 -9.25
C LEU A 96 7.19 4.97 -9.34
N MET A 97 6.36 3.95 -9.23
CA MET A 97 4.89 4.11 -9.21
C MET A 97 4.42 4.88 -7.98
N THR A 98 5.03 4.63 -6.83
CA THR A 98 4.75 5.37 -5.59
C THR A 98 5.10 6.83 -5.72
N VAL A 99 6.30 7.15 -6.21
CA VAL A 99 6.74 8.54 -6.47
C VAL A 99 5.78 9.23 -7.43
N LYS A 100 5.41 8.58 -8.52
CA LYS A 100 4.45 9.12 -9.49
C LYS A 100 3.09 9.44 -8.85
N THR A 101 2.60 8.55 -7.99
CA THR A 101 1.32 8.74 -7.29
C THR A 101 1.40 9.91 -6.30
N VAL A 102 2.49 10.02 -5.57
CA VAL A 102 2.73 11.13 -4.63
C VAL A 102 2.75 12.46 -5.37
N LEU A 103 3.56 12.56 -6.42
CA LEU A 103 3.67 13.80 -7.21
C LEU A 103 2.33 14.19 -7.87
N LYS A 104 1.56 13.21 -8.34
CA LYS A 104 0.24 13.45 -8.92
C LYS A 104 -0.76 13.95 -7.87
N LYS A 105 -0.70 13.40 -6.67
CA LYS A 105 -1.57 13.82 -5.56
C LYS A 105 -1.27 15.26 -5.14
N ASP A 106 -0.01 15.61 -4.99
CA ASP A 106 0.39 16.98 -4.63
C ASP A 106 -0.04 17.99 -5.70
N ALA A 107 0.02 17.61 -6.98
CA ALA A 107 -0.47 18.44 -8.08
C ALA A 107 -2.01 18.60 -8.06
N THR A 108 -2.73 17.63 -7.51
CA THR A 108 -4.21 17.64 -7.45
C THR A 108 -4.71 18.37 -6.20
N GLU A 109 -4.00 18.28 -5.08
CA GLU A 109 -4.38 18.99 -3.84
C GLU A 109 -4.24 20.51 -3.96
N GLY A 110 -3.41 21.01 -4.86
CA GLY A 110 -3.32 22.44 -5.19
C GLY A 110 -4.52 22.99 -5.98
N VAL A 111 -5.42 22.14 -6.44
CA VAL A 111 -6.59 22.54 -7.27
C VAL A 111 -7.94 22.22 -6.60
N ALA A 112 -7.98 21.45 -5.53
CA ALA A 112 -9.19 20.80 -5.04
C ALA A 112 -9.74 21.28 -3.70
N GLU A 113 -9.52 22.53 -3.28
CA GLU A 113 -10.29 23.10 -2.16
C GLU A 113 -11.74 23.48 -2.52
N GLY A 114 -12.17 23.20 -3.74
CA GLY A 114 -13.48 23.61 -4.24
C GLY A 114 -14.49 22.52 -4.58
N GLN A 115 -14.09 21.24 -4.57
CA GLN A 115 -15.03 20.18 -4.98
C GLN A 115 -14.92 18.93 -4.11
N VAL A 116 -15.39 19.03 -2.88
CA VAL A 116 -15.82 17.87 -2.12
C VAL A 116 -17.34 17.80 -2.20
N THR A 117 -17.86 17.42 -3.34
CA THR A 117 -19.24 16.94 -3.39
C THR A 117 -19.44 16.09 -4.63
N ALA A 118 -20.04 14.94 -4.42
CA ALA A 118 -20.51 14.02 -5.43
C ALA A 118 -19.45 13.14 -6.09
N GLN A 119 -19.08 12.08 -5.37
CA GLN A 119 -19.16 10.76 -6.00
C GLN A 119 -19.41 9.70 -4.93
N LYS A 120 -20.59 9.75 -4.40
CA LYS A 120 -21.35 8.56 -4.07
C LYS A 120 -21.86 8.01 -5.39
N GLU A 121 -21.80 6.71 -5.52
CA GLU A 121 -22.43 5.95 -6.59
C GLU A 121 -21.58 5.77 -7.84
N ASP A 122 -20.64 4.82 -7.74
CA ASP A 122 -20.63 3.70 -8.68
C ASP A 122 -19.99 2.47 -8.03
N SER A 123 -20.73 1.81 -7.20
CA SER A 123 -20.31 0.63 -6.44
C SER A 123 -20.56 -0.67 -7.21
N GLY A 124 -20.56 -0.64 -8.53
CA GLY A 124 -21.03 -1.77 -9.32
C GLY A 124 -20.11 -2.34 -10.39
N GLN A 125 -19.03 -1.69 -10.80
CA GLN A 125 -18.34 -2.14 -12.01
C GLN A 125 -16.82 -2.28 -11.95
N ASP A 126 -16.16 -1.99 -10.86
CA ASP A 126 -14.69 -2.08 -10.79
C ASP A 126 -14.17 -3.08 -9.76
N GLN A 127 -14.83 -4.21 -9.60
CA GLN A 127 -14.18 -5.39 -9.06
C GLN A 127 -13.38 -6.08 -10.16
N GLU A 128 -12.39 -5.42 -10.68
CA GLU A 128 -11.28 -6.12 -11.29
C GLU A 128 -10.69 -6.98 -10.19
N SER A 129 -10.91 -8.28 -10.29
CA SER A 129 -10.51 -9.20 -9.22
C SER A 129 -8.99 -9.10 -9.04
N VAL A 130 -8.52 -9.25 -7.82
CA VAL A 130 -7.08 -9.31 -7.53
C VAL A 130 -6.38 -10.32 -8.45
N GLU A 131 -7.09 -11.38 -8.84
CA GLU A 131 -6.61 -12.38 -9.77
C GLU A 131 -6.36 -11.82 -11.18
N GLU A 132 -7.17 -10.88 -11.66
CA GLU A 132 -6.96 -10.22 -12.96
C GLU A 132 -5.75 -9.30 -12.92
N ILE A 133 -5.59 -8.54 -11.84
CA ILE A 133 -4.42 -7.69 -11.64
C ILE A 133 -3.14 -8.54 -11.64
N VAL A 134 -3.13 -9.63 -10.88
CA VAL A 134 -1.99 -10.56 -10.81
C VAL A 134 -1.71 -11.17 -12.18
N LYS A 135 -2.74 -11.62 -12.91
CA LYS A 135 -2.60 -12.19 -14.27
C LYS A 135 -2.03 -11.17 -15.26
N GLU A 136 -2.48 -9.92 -15.19
CA GLU A 136 -1.98 -8.87 -16.07
C GLU A 136 -0.50 -8.58 -15.83
N ILE A 137 -0.07 -8.56 -14.57
CA ILE A 137 1.32 -8.30 -14.19
C ILE A 137 2.24 -9.44 -14.58
N VAL A 138 1.80 -10.68 -14.42
CA VAL A 138 2.58 -11.88 -14.80
C VAL A 138 2.73 -12.00 -16.32
N ARG A 139 1.79 -11.42 -17.08
CA ARG A 139 1.76 -11.49 -18.55
C ARG A 139 2.69 -10.49 -19.24
N LYS A 140 3.20 -9.49 -18.51
CA LYS A 140 4.16 -8.47 -19.00
C LYS A 140 5.57 -8.77 -18.53
#